data_3f39c7708fab16ad4a11a95ff63a6597
#
_entry.id   3f39c7708fab16ad4a11a95ff63a6597
#
_cell.length_a   1.000
_cell.length_b   1.000
_cell.length_c   1.000
_cell.angle_alpha   90.00
_cell.angle_beta   90.00
_cell.angle_gamma   90.00
#
_symmetry.space_group_name_H-M   'P 1'
#
loop_
_entity.id
_entity.type
_entity.pdbx_description
1 polymer ?
#
loop_
_entity_poly.entity_id
_entity_poly.type
_entity_poly.pdbx_seq_one_letter_code
_entity_poly.pdbx_strand_id
1 'polypeptide(L)'
;MPFLKIGTAVLLLFTLLLPFSTQVQANQSLSVSARSAILIDGHSGRVLFGKDEHEKRRIASITKIMTAVLAIESGKMKDTVRVSKRATQAEGSSIYLKEGQKVSLEDLTYGLMLRSGNDAAVAIAEHVGGSLEGFIFMMNQKASELGMENTNFQNPHGLDDHKDHYSSAYDMAILTKYAMEHPQYQKIAGTTFYKAKTIEGYWKNKNKLLTGLYSYSTGGKTGYTKLAKRTLVSTAAKNGTDLIAVTINAPDDWDDHISMFEYAFTHYKTYVLAEKGRLDSLKGTFYEKKAFIKRDVDYLLNEEEKKQVKIETEMLTPEKKWKKNAEVIPDVVGQMTFLLEDRVIEQVPIFYENQRQSMPQKTFREMFQSVFQTSIGGSSWSI
;
A
#
# COMPACT_ATOMS: atom_id res chain seq x y z
N MET A 1 -28.76 72.65 -22.18
CA MET A 1 -28.74 71.20 -21.86
C MET A 1 -27.30 70.66 -21.74
N PRO A 2 -26.51 71.10 -20.74
CA PRO A 2 -25.16 70.50 -20.53
C PRO A 2 -25.08 69.49 -19.36
N PHE A 3 -26.16 69.30 -18.57
CA PHE A 3 -26.11 68.46 -17.35
C PHE A 3 -26.31 66.97 -17.59
N LEU A 4 -26.73 66.52 -18.80
CA LEU A 4 -27.02 65.11 -19.07
C LEU A 4 -25.82 64.33 -19.55
N LYS A 5 -24.74 65.00 -19.96
CA LYS A 5 -23.50 64.33 -20.47
C LYS A 5 -22.47 64.02 -19.38
N ILE A 6 -22.58 64.62 -18.18
CA ILE A 6 -21.64 64.42 -17.08
C ILE A 6 -22.03 63.18 -16.27
N GLY A 7 -23.34 62.90 -16.17
CA GLY A 7 -23.85 61.73 -15.43
C GLY A 7 -23.46 60.37 -16.02
N THR A 8 -23.37 60.27 -17.35
CA THR A 8 -23.03 59.00 -18.04
C THR A 8 -21.53 58.70 -17.99
N ALA A 9 -20.66 59.71 -17.93
CA ALA A 9 -19.21 59.49 -17.80
C ALA A 9 -18.81 59.04 -16.38
N VAL A 10 -19.49 59.49 -15.34
CA VAL A 10 -19.24 59.10 -13.94
C VAL A 10 -19.74 57.67 -13.68
N LEU A 11 -20.84 57.24 -14.33
CA LEU A 11 -21.34 55.85 -14.17
C LEU A 11 -20.43 54.81 -14.86
N LEU A 12 -19.76 55.16 -15.97
CA LEU A 12 -18.82 54.31 -16.69
C LEU A 12 -17.47 54.16 -15.95
N LEU A 13 -17.07 55.17 -15.15
CA LEU A 13 -15.80 55.12 -14.39
C LEU A 13 -15.94 54.30 -13.11
N PHE A 14 -17.16 54.16 -12.57
CA PHE A 14 -17.41 53.37 -11.34
C PHE A 14 -17.48 51.84 -11.60
N THR A 15 -17.77 51.41 -12.83
CA THR A 15 -17.79 49.99 -13.19
C THR A 15 -16.42 49.38 -13.43
N LEU A 16 -15.37 50.22 -13.58
CA LEU A 16 -13.98 49.76 -13.78
C LEU A 16 -13.20 49.54 -12.48
N LEU A 17 -13.82 49.84 -11.30
CA LEU A 17 -13.19 49.70 -9.99
C LEU A 17 -13.77 48.50 -9.15
N LEU A 18 -14.44 47.55 -9.79
CA LEU A 18 -14.72 46.29 -9.13
C LEU A 18 -13.41 45.52 -8.92
N PRO A 19 -12.98 45.30 -7.69
CA PRO A 19 -11.80 44.45 -7.47
C PRO A 19 -12.14 43.07 -8.03
N PHE A 20 -11.38 42.63 -9.04
CA PHE A 20 -11.29 41.21 -9.34
C PHE A 20 -10.79 40.54 -8.08
N SER A 21 -11.69 39.98 -7.29
CA SER A 21 -11.35 39.07 -6.23
C SER A 21 -10.68 37.87 -6.91
N THR A 22 -9.39 37.90 -7.09
CA THR A 22 -8.61 36.68 -7.25
C THR A 22 -8.90 35.88 -5.98
N GLN A 23 -9.75 34.88 -6.09
CA GLN A 23 -9.81 33.85 -5.05
C GLN A 23 -8.39 33.28 -4.98
N VAL A 24 -7.64 33.77 -4.02
CA VAL A 24 -6.46 33.06 -3.52
C VAL A 24 -7.02 31.77 -2.95
N GLN A 25 -6.97 30.75 -3.73
CA GLN A 25 -7.26 29.40 -3.28
C GLN A 25 -6.20 29.12 -2.21
N ALA A 26 -6.58 29.35 -0.93
CA ALA A 26 -5.73 29.00 0.18
C ALA A 26 -5.39 27.53 -0.01
N ASN A 27 -4.12 27.26 -0.19
CA ASN A 27 -3.59 25.90 -0.21
C ASN A 27 -3.96 25.32 1.15
N GLN A 28 -5.10 24.62 1.23
CA GLN A 28 -5.55 24.00 2.47
C GLN A 28 -4.53 22.93 2.82
N SER A 29 -3.62 23.29 3.73
CA SER A 29 -2.70 22.31 4.30
C SER A 29 -3.55 21.22 4.96
N LEU A 30 -3.39 19.99 4.51
CA LEU A 30 -4.06 18.84 5.10
C LEU A 30 -3.69 18.77 6.60
N SER A 31 -4.71 18.77 7.46
CA SER A 31 -4.57 18.65 8.90
C SER A 31 -5.39 17.47 9.41
N VAL A 32 -4.85 16.71 10.33
CA VAL A 32 -5.50 15.56 10.95
C VAL A 32 -5.43 15.63 12.47
N SER A 33 -6.45 15.09 13.13
CA SER A 33 -6.55 15.02 14.60
C SER A 33 -5.56 14.00 15.20
N ALA A 34 -5.12 13.04 14.39
CA ALA A 34 -4.24 11.96 14.79
C ALA A 34 -2.89 12.46 15.35
N ARG A 35 -2.33 11.72 16.31
CA ARG A 35 -0.96 11.91 16.77
C ARG A 35 0.06 11.48 15.73
N SER A 36 -0.16 10.30 15.10
CA SER A 36 0.61 9.85 13.94
C SER A 36 -0.34 9.51 12.82
N ALA A 37 0.00 9.93 11.60
CA ALA A 37 -0.78 9.65 10.41
C ALA A 37 0.10 9.48 9.18
N ILE A 38 -0.38 8.71 8.21
CA ILE A 38 0.23 8.59 6.90
C ILE A 38 -0.84 8.34 5.84
N LEU A 39 -0.62 8.88 4.66
CA LEU A 39 -1.33 8.56 3.43
C LEU A 39 -0.31 8.15 2.38
N ILE A 40 -0.49 6.98 1.79
CA ILE A 40 0.37 6.50 0.70
C ILE A 40 -0.45 6.14 -0.54
N ASP A 41 0.19 6.20 -1.68
CA ASP A 41 -0.26 5.52 -2.90
C ASP A 41 -0.18 4.00 -2.69
N GLY A 42 -1.28 3.31 -2.91
CA GLY A 42 -1.40 1.87 -2.69
C GLY A 42 -0.57 1.04 -3.69
N HIS A 43 -0.24 1.61 -4.85
CA HIS A 43 0.53 0.92 -5.89
C HIS A 43 2.04 1.07 -5.65
N SER A 44 2.55 2.29 -5.66
CA SER A 44 3.99 2.56 -5.50
C SER A 44 4.47 2.53 -4.05
N GLY A 45 3.59 2.80 -3.08
CA GLY A 45 3.97 3.04 -1.68
C GLY A 45 4.46 4.46 -1.42
N ARG A 46 4.37 5.35 -2.42
CA ARG A 46 4.75 6.75 -2.28
C ARG A 46 3.98 7.43 -1.16
N VAL A 47 4.70 8.13 -0.27
CA VAL A 47 4.09 8.94 0.78
C VAL A 47 3.55 10.25 0.19
N LEU A 48 2.25 10.49 0.37
CA LEU A 48 1.54 11.71 -0.06
C LEU A 48 1.31 12.68 1.11
N PHE A 49 1.24 12.16 2.32
CA PHE A 49 1.14 12.92 3.56
C PHE A 49 1.73 12.10 4.71
N GLY A 50 2.47 12.76 5.60
CA GLY A 50 3.03 12.18 6.81
C GLY A 50 2.95 13.14 7.99
N LYS A 51 2.67 12.60 9.19
CA LYS A 51 2.71 13.30 10.47
C LYS A 51 3.20 12.33 11.53
N ASP A 52 4.40 12.53 12.04
CA ASP A 52 5.03 11.62 13.00
C ASP A 52 4.89 10.13 12.59
N GLU A 53 4.99 9.86 11.30
CA GLU A 53 4.62 8.57 10.69
C GLU A 53 5.56 7.44 11.07
N HIS A 54 6.79 7.73 11.47
CA HIS A 54 7.78 6.75 11.93
C HIS A 54 7.81 6.55 13.44
N GLU A 55 7.04 7.35 14.20
CA GLU A 55 6.98 7.25 15.66
C GLU A 55 6.39 5.92 16.12
N LYS A 56 7.11 5.24 17.03
CA LYS A 56 6.67 3.99 17.67
C LYS A 56 5.50 4.24 18.60
N ARG A 57 4.36 3.64 18.28
CA ARG A 57 3.13 3.79 19.07
C ARG A 57 2.45 2.45 19.30
N ARG A 58 1.62 2.36 20.32
CA ARG A 58 0.69 1.25 20.48
C ARG A 58 -0.37 1.30 19.39
N ILE A 59 -0.65 0.17 18.79
CA ILE A 59 -1.44 0.09 17.56
C ILE A 59 -2.81 -0.58 17.74
N ALA A 60 -3.09 -1.13 18.92
CA ALA A 60 -4.34 -1.84 19.17
C ALA A 60 -4.62 -2.90 18.07
N SER A 61 -5.89 -3.10 17.73
CA SER A 61 -6.35 -4.17 16.83
C SER A 61 -5.99 -4.00 15.35
N ILE A 62 -5.30 -2.93 14.93
CA ILE A 62 -4.73 -2.91 13.57
C ILE A 62 -3.60 -3.94 13.43
N THR A 63 -3.01 -4.44 14.54
CA THR A 63 -2.16 -5.66 14.62
C THR A 63 -2.73 -6.83 13.84
N LYS A 64 -4.06 -6.99 13.82
CA LYS A 64 -4.75 -8.13 13.19
C LYS A 64 -4.61 -8.19 11.67
N ILE A 65 -4.12 -7.12 11.04
CA ILE A 65 -3.74 -7.13 9.62
C ILE A 65 -2.61 -8.15 9.42
N MET A 66 -1.56 -8.13 10.25
CA MET A 66 -0.48 -9.10 10.21
C MET A 66 -0.99 -10.52 10.47
N THR A 67 -1.88 -10.68 11.45
CA THR A 67 -2.48 -11.98 11.76
C THR A 67 -3.28 -12.55 10.58
N ALA A 68 -4.04 -11.70 9.87
CA ALA A 68 -4.79 -12.10 8.69
C ALA A 68 -3.86 -12.46 7.51
N VAL A 69 -2.80 -11.69 7.28
CA VAL A 69 -1.79 -11.96 6.25
C VAL A 69 -1.18 -13.35 6.46
N LEU A 70 -0.68 -13.64 7.65
CA LEU A 70 -0.08 -14.95 7.96
C LEU A 70 -1.08 -16.11 7.87
N ALA A 71 -2.35 -15.89 8.24
CA ALA A 71 -3.40 -16.87 8.06
C ALA A 71 -3.61 -17.22 6.58
N ILE A 72 -3.65 -16.20 5.72
CA ILE A 72 -3.83 -16.36 4.27
C ILE A 72 -2.61 -17.05 3.64
N GLU A 73 -1.41 -16.57 3.95
CA GLU A 73 -0.15 -17.12 3.40
C GLU A 73 0.14 -18.55 3.84
N SER A 74 -0.43 -18.99 4.96
CA SER A 74 -0.30 -20.38 5.41
C SER A 74 -0.85 -21.42 4.42
N GLY A 75 -1.70 -20.99 3.47
CA GLY A 75 -2.41 -21.87 2.55
C GLY A 75 -3.51 -22.74 3.21
N LYS A 76 -3.72 -22.57 4.52
CA LYS A 76 -4.59 -23.43 5.35
C LYS A 76 -6.02 -22.91 5.53
N MET A 77 -6.48 -21.96 4.72
CA MET A 77 -7.78 -21.30 4.92
C MET A 77 -8.99 -22.26 4.98
N LYS A 78 -8.86 -23.45 4.39
CA LYS A 78 -9.91 -24.49 4.42
C LYS A 78 -9.78 -25.43 5.62
N ASP A 79 -8.70 -25.34 6.38
CA ASP A 79 -8.48 -26.21 7.54
C ASP A 79 -9.55 -25.99 8.61
N THR A 80 -9.83 -27.05 9.35
CA THR A 80 -10.67 -27.00 10.55
C THR A 80 -9.79 -26.80 11.77
N VAL A 81 -9.94 -25.66 12.41
CA VAL A 81 -9.26 -25.28 13.64
C VAL A 81 -10.07 -25.77 14.84
N ARG A 82 -9.44 -26.47 15.77
CA ARG A 82 -10.02 -26.79 17.05
C ARG A 82 -9.69 -25.72 18.07
N VAL A 83 -10.69 -25.01 18.56
CA VAL A 83 -10.54 -23.87 19.49
C VAL A 83 -10.01 -24.35 20.83
N SER A 84 -8.90 -23.77 21.27
CA SER A 84 -8.31 -24.07 22.59
C SER A 84 -9.03 -23.32 23.72
N LYS A 85 -8.80 -23.75 24.94
CA LYS A 85 -9.24 -23.04 26.15
C LYS A 85 -8.60 -21.63 26.21
N ARG A 86 -7.32 -21.50 25.86
CA ARG A 86 -6.60 -20.19 25.80
C ARG A 86 -7.31 -19.21 24.87
N ALA A 87 -7.71 -19.64 23.68
CA ALA A 87 -8.41 -18.79 22.74
C ALA A 87 -9.73 -18.25 23.32
N THR A 88 -10.49 -19.07 24.03
CA THR A 88 -11.77 -18.64 24.65
C THR A 88 -11.59 -17.68 25.82
N GLN A 89 -10.39 -17.57 26.38
CA GLN A 89 -10.06 -16.70 27.51
C GLN A 89 -9.47 -15.35 27.05
N ALA A 90 -9.31 -15.13 25.72
CA ALA A 90 -8.82 -13.87 25.21
C ALA A 90 -9.78 -12.72 25.52
N GLU A 91 -9.28 -11.72 26.24
CA GLU A 91 -10.06 -10.56 26.66
C GLU A 91 -10.46 -9.64 25.51
N GLY A 92 -11.45 -8.79 25.72
CA GLY A 92 -11.87 -7.72 24.82
C GLY A 92 -12.84 -8.16 23.72
N SER A 93 -12.65 -7.71 22.47
CA SER A 93 -13.55 -8.08 21.37
C SER A 93 -13.48 -9.57 21.05
N SER A 94 -14.63 -10.21 20.92
CA SER A 94 -14.75 -11.65 20.71
C SER A 94 -15.80 -11.98 19.66
N ILE A 95 -15.68 -13.12 19.00
CA ILE A 95 -16.74 -13.78 18.23
C ILE A 95 -17.40 -14.91 19.00
N TYR A 96 -17.06 -15.05 20.30
CA TYR A 96 -17.63 -15.94 21.27
C TYR A 96 -17.40 -17.43 20.96
N LEU A 97 -16.16 -17.78 20.61
CA LEU A 97 -15.75 -19.17 20.41
C LEU A 97 -15.87 -20.00 21.68
N LYS A 98 -16.18 -21.29 21.53
CA LYS A 98 -16.27 -22.26 22.63
C LYS A 98 -15.09 -23.23 22.59
N GLU A 99 -14.61 -23.65 23.75
CA GLU A 99 -13.54 -24.66 23.85
C GLU A 99 -13.95 -25.94 23.10
N GLY A 100 -13.00 -26.49 22.32
CA GLY A 100 -13.22 -27.68 21.51
C GLY A 100 -14.05 -27.49 20.26
N GLN A 101 -14.63 -26.30 20.04
CA GLN A 101 -15.38 -25.96 18.82
C GLN A 101 -14.50 -26.11 17.58
N LYS A 102 -15.09 -26.65 16.52
CA LYS A 102 -14.43 -26.77 15.22
C LYS A 102 -14.88 -25.65 14.30
N VAL A 103 -13.92 -24.84 13.82
CA VAL A 103 -14.18 -23.64 12.98
C VAL A 103 -13.20 -23.62 11.83
N SER A 104 -13.62 -23.22 10.63
CA SER A 104 -12.67 -23.05 9.53
C SER A 104 -11.75 -21.86 9.77
N LEU A 105 -10.50 -21.96 9.32
CA LEU A 105 -9.56 -20.83 9.39
C LEU A 105 -10.10 -19.62 8.61
N GLU A 106 -10.88 -19.86 7.55
CA GLU A 106 -11.57 -18.79 6.79
C GLU A 106 -12.56 -18.04 7.69
N ASP A 107 -13.48 -18.73 8.39
CA ASP A 107 -14.44 -18.09 9.30
C ASP A 107 -13.72 -17.33 10.43
N LEU A 108 -12.66 -17.92 11.01
CA LEU A 108 -11.85 -17.24 12.01
C LEU A 108 -11.24 -15.94 11.47
N THR A 109 -10.74 -15.93 10.22
CA THR A 109 -10.13 -14.74 9.62
C THR A 109 -11.18 -13.66 9.33
N TYR A 110 -12.40 -14.05 8.89
CA TYR A 110 -13.50 -13.09 8.80
C TYR A 110 -13.91 -12.53 10.16
N GLY A 111 -14.03 -13.37 11.18
CA GLY A 111 -14.33 -12.93 12.56
C GLY A 111 -13.25 -12.00 13.13
N LEU A 112 -11.99 -12.32 12.87
CA LEU A 112 -10.82 -11.49 13.20
C LEU A 112 -10.94 -10.09 12.58
N MET A 113 -11.21 -9.99 11.30
CA MET A 113 -11.19 -8.71 10.58
C MET A 113 -12.48 -7.90 10.79
N LEU A 114 -13.65 -8.51 10.65
CA LEU A 114 -14.94 -7.80 10.72
C LEU A 114 -15.35 -7.45 12.15
N ARG A 115 -15.14 -8.39 13.10
CA ARG A 115 -15.56 -8.24 14.50
C ARG A 115 -14.41 -7.90 15.44
N SER A 116 -13.17 -8.01 14.94
CA SER A 116 -11.96 -7.81 15.76
C SER A 116 -11.81 -8.86 16.87
N GLY A 117 -12.25 -10.12 16.63
CA GLY A 117 -12.22 -11.19 17.60
C GLY A 117 -10.80 -11.50 18.10
N ASN A 118 -10.55 -11.34 19.40
CA ASN A 118 -9.27 -11.70 20.01
C ASN A 118 -9.16 -13.21 20.19
N ASP A 119 -10.29 -13.87 20.50
CA ASP A 119 -10.43 -15.33 20.50
C ASP A 119 -10.07 -15.95 19.14
N ALA A 120 -10.55 -15.34 18.04
CA ALA A 120 -10.17 -15.74 16.70
C ALA A 120 -8.67 -15.51 16.43
N ALA A 121 -8.09 -14.40 16.90
CA ALA A 121 -6.68 -14.12 16.74
C ALA A 121 -5.79 -15.18 17.41
N VAL A 122 -6.12 -15.58 18.64
CA VAL A 122 -5.39 -16.62 19.37
C VAL A 122 -5.56 -17.98 18.69
N ALA A 123 -6.79 -18.35 18.29
CA ALA A 123 -7.04 -19.62 17.61
C ALA A 123 -6.28 -19.72 16.26
N ILE A 124 -6.22 -18.63 15.49
CA ILE A 124 -5.42 -18.54 14.27
C ILE A 124 -3.94 -18.73 14.59
N ALA A 125 -3.44 -18.00 15.60
CA ALA A 125 -2.02 -18.05 15.98
C ALA A 125 -1.58 -19.45 16.38
N GLU A 126 -2.35 -20.14 17.21
CA GLU A 126 -2.04 -21.51 17.63
C GLU A 126 -2.07 -22.50 16.47
N HIS A 127 -3.02 -22.35 15.53
CA HIS A 127 -3.14 -23.28 14.39
C HIS A 127 -2.07 -23.05 13.32
N VAL A 128 -1.78 -21.79 12.99
CA VAL A 128 -0.82 -21.44 11.93
C VAL A 128 0.61 -21.53 12.42
N GLY A 129 0.88 -21.00 13.61
CA GLY A 129 2.22 -20.94 14.19
C GLY A 129 2.61 -22.21 14.98
N GLY A 130 1.66 -23.17 15.18
CA GLY A 130 1.87 -24.33 16.04
C GLY A 130 1.88 -24.00 17.54
N SER A 131 2.15 -22.75 17.90
CA SER A 131 2.01 -22.16 19.22
C SER A 131 1.82 -20.65 19.10
N LEU A 132 1.41 -20.00 20.18
CA LEU A 132 1.32 -18.52 20.22
C LEU A 132 2.69 -17.87 20.00
N GLU A 133 3.72 -18.42 20.66
CA GLU A 133 5.10 -17.95 20.57
C GLU A 133 5.67 -18.14 19.16
N GLY A 134 5.40 -19.29 18.53
CA GLY A 134 5.79 -19.57 17.13
C GLY A 134 5.13 -18.59 16.17
N PHE A 135 3.87 -18.26 16.41
CA PHE A 135 3.18 -17.26 15.57
C PHE A 135 3.72 -15.85 15.75
N ILE A 136 4.04 -15.42 16.98
CA ILE A 136 4.68 -14.13 17.25
C ILE A 136 6.04 -14.05 16.56
N PHE A 137 6.81 -15.14 16.57
CA PHE A 137 8.06 -15.20 15.81
C PHE A 137 7.81 -14.98 14.31
N MET A 138 6.81 -15.65 13.71
CA MET A 138 6.42 -15.44 12.30
C MET A 138 5.98 -14.00 12.02
N MET A 139 5.23 -13.36 12.94
CA MET A 139 4.84 -11.96 12.80
C MET A 139 6.04 -11.02 12.69
N ASN A 140 7.04 -11.20 13.56
CA ASN A 140 8.24 -10.36 13.56
C ASN A 140 9.18 -10.68 12.40
N GLN A 141 9.25 -11.96 11.98
CA GLN A 141 9.96 -12.33 10.76
C GLN A 141 9.35 -11.64 9.54
N LYS A 142 8.02 -11.69 9.38
CA LYS A 142 7.33 -11.00 8.28
C LYS A 142 7.52 -9.48 8.36
N ALA A 143 7.48 -8.88 9.54
CA ALA A 143 7.76 -7.46 9.72
C ALA A 143 9.19 -7.10 9.23
N SER A 144 10.19 -7.91 9.56
CA SER A 144 11.56 -7.74 9.07
C SER A 144 11.66 -7.90 7.55
N GLU A 145 10.99 -8.91 6.96
CA GLU A 145 10.94 -9.12 5.51
C GLU A 145 10.34 -7.92 4.75
N LEU A 146 9.38 -7.23 5.37
CA LEU A 146 8.73 -6.05 4.81
C LEU A 146 9.45 -4.74 5.12
N GLY A 147 10.56 -4.75 5.87
CA GLY A 147 11.29 -3.54 6.25
C GLY A 147 10.56 -2.68 7.30
N MET A 148 9.72 -3.28 8.15
CA MET A 148 8.98 -2.59 9.21
C MET A 148 9.90 -2.33 10.43
N GLU A 149 10.79 -1.35 10.31
CA GLU A 149 11.89 -1.09 11.28
C GLU A 149 11.41 -0.56 12.64
N ASN A 150 10.21 0.01 12.69
CA ASN A 150 9.62 0.55 13.91
C ASN A 150 8.53 -0.36 14.50
N THR A 151 8.60 -1.68 14.22
CA THR A 151 7.57 -2.63 14.61
C THR A 151 8.15 -3.76 15.47
N ASN A 152 7.40 -4.11 16.52
CA ASN A 152 7.64 -5.30 17.32
C ASN A 152 6.30 -5.87 17.80
N PHE A 153 5.95 -7.04 17.34
CA PHE A 153 4.75 -7.74 17.74
C PHE A 153 5.01 -8.65 18.94
N GLN A 154 4.12 -8.62 19.95
CA GLN A 154 4.16 -9.48 21.14
C GLN A 154 2.91 -10.31 21.32
N ASN A 155 1.86 -10.04 20.54
CA ASN A 155 0.63 -10.80 20.53
C ASN A 155 -0.10 -10.66 19.17
N PRO A 156 -1.04 -11.58 18.82
CA PRO A 156 -1.72 -11.57 17.51
C PRO A 156 -2.94 -10.63 17.44
N HIS A 157 -3.29 -9.94 18.51
CA HIS A 157 -4.57 -9.22 18.64
C HIS A 157 -4.42 -7.72 18.90
N GLY A 158 -3.30 -7.26 19.46
CA GLY A 158 -3.01 -5.85 19.72
C GLY A 158 -3.54 -5.33 21.07
N LEU A 159 -3.71 -6.18 22.08
CA LEU A 159 -3.98 -5.74 23.45
C LEU A 159 -2.73 -5.12 24.08
N ASP A 160 -2.95 -4.31 25.12
CA ASP A 160 -1.89 -3.56 25.82
C ASP A 160 -1.16 -4.38 26.91
N ASP A 161 -1.19 -5.71 26.80
CA ASP A 161 -0.61 -6.66 27.77
C ASP A 161 0.93 -6.69 27.75
N HIS A 162 1.55 -6.17 26.70
CA HIS A 162 3.00 -6.07 26.57
C HIS A 162 3.43 -4.61 26.30
N LYS A 163 4.46 -4.13 27.02
CA LYS A 163 4.99 -2.77 26.83
C LYS A 163 5.64 -2.60 25.45
N ASP A 164 6.28 -3.67 24.97
CA ASP A 164 7.07 -3.67 23.74
C ASP A 164 6.24 -4.07 22.51
N HIS A 165 4.90 -4.07 22.60
CA HIS A 165 4.01 -4.24 21.45
C HIS A 165 3.73 -2.89 20.80
N TYR A 166 4.37 -2.61 19.67
CA TYR A 166 4.24 -1.32 18.97
C TYR A 166 4.46 -1.47 17.46
N SER A 167 4.08 -0.44 16.73
CA SER A 167 4.42 -0.20 15.32
C SER A 167 4.41 1.30 15.06
N SER A 168 4.67 1.70 13.80
CA SER A 168 4.50 3.07 13.31
C SER A 168 3.36 3.15 12.29
N ALA A 169 2.90 4.37 11.98
CA ALA A 169 1.90 4.56 10.93
C ALA A 169 2.47 4.15 9.56
N TYR A 170 3.75 4.45 9.31
CA TYR A 170 4.46 4.05 8.11
C TYR A 170 4.52 2.53 7.95
N ASP A 171 4.98 1.81 8.98
CA ASP A 171 5.10 0.36 8.93
C ASP A 171 3.73 -0.32 8.71
N MET A 172 2.68 0.20 9.36
CA MET A 172 1.33 -0.31 9.16
C MET A 172 0.79 -0.02 7.75
N ALA A 173 1.20 1.06 7.12
CA ALA A 173 0.86 1.35 5.73
C ALA A 173 1.58 0.38 4.76
N ILE A 174 2.87 0.10 4.99
CA ILE A 174 3.64 -0.89 4.22
C ILE A 174 3.04 -2.29 4.37
N LEU A 175 2.72 -2.70 5.59
CA LEU A 175 2.03 -3.97 5.84
C LEU A 175 0.69 -4.04 5.11
N THR A 176 -0.07 -2.94 5.09
CA THR A 176 -1.38 -2.90 4.42
C THR A 176 -1.23 -2.95 2.92
N LYS A 177 -0.25 -2.24 2.34
CA LYS A 177 0.09 -2.32 0.92
C LYS A 177 0.38 -3.77 0.53
N TYR A 178 1.26 -4.44 1.25
CA TYR A 178 1.57 -5.85 1.03
C TYR A 178 0.32 -6.75 1.16
N ALA A 179 -0.50 -6.54 2.21
CA ALA A 179 -1.73 -7.29 2.40
C ALA A 179 -2.70 -7.12 1.22
N MET A 180 -2.80 -5.91 0.67
CA MET A 180 -3.66 -5.60 -0.48
C MET A 180 -3.16 -6.22 -1.80
N GLU A 181 -1.96 -6.78 -1.88
CA GLU A 181 -1.52 -7.59 -3.02
C GLU A 181 -2.16 -8.99 -3.04
N HIS A 182 -2.73 -9.45 -1.90
CA HIS A 182 -3.42 -10.74 -1.80
C HIS A 182 -4.94 -10.58 -2.09
N PRO A 183 -5.47 -11.15 -3.18
CA PRO A 183 -6.90 -11.05 -3.52
C PRO A 183 -7.83 -11.55 -2.40
N GLN A 184 -7.37 -12.56 -1.63
CA GLN A 184 -8.13 -13.09 -0.51
C GLN A 184 -8.21 -12.09 0.66
N TYR A 185 -7.13 -11.34 0.92
CA TYR A 185 -7.15 -10.27 1.92
C TYR A 185 -8.07 -9.15 1.49
N GLN A 186 -7.97 -8.68 0.24
CA GLN A 186 -8.86 -7.64 -0.31
C GLN A 186 -10.34 -8.03 -0.11
N LYS A 187 -10.69 -9.27 -0.45
CA LYS A 187 -12.04 -9.80 -0.27
C LYS A 187 -12.49 -9.75 1.18
N ILE A 188 -11.66 -10.21 2.13
CA ILE A 188 -12.01 -10.25 3.56
C ILE A 188 -12.12 -8.83 4.11
N ALA A 189 -11.13 -7.97 3.86
CA ALA A 189 -11.09 -6.59 4.37
C ALA A 189 -12.22 -5.72 3.82
N GLY A 190 -12.61 -5.94 2.55
CA GLY A 190 -13.69 -5.23 1.85
C GLY A 190 -15.09 -5.80 2.10
N THR A 191 -15.23 -6.87 2.90
CA THR A 191 -16.55 -7.46 3.19
C THR A 191 -17.30 -6.64 4.23
N THR A 192 -18.51 -6.18 3.89
CA THR A 192 -19.39 -5.42 4.78
C THR A 192 -20.17 -6.31 5.74
N PHE A 193 -20.64 -7.46 5.24
CA PHE A 193 -21.38 -8.48 6.01
C PHE A 193 -20.89 -9.87 5.64
N TYR A 194 -20.76 -10.72 6.62
CA TYR A 194 -20.36 -12.12 6.44
C TYR A 194 -21.22 -13.06 7.29
N LYS A 195 -21.76 -14.10 6.65
CA LYS A 195 -22.40 -15.22 7.33
C LYS A 195 -21.37 -16.34 7.44
N ALA A 196 -21.01 -16.69 8.67
CA ALA A 196 -20.06 -17.77 8.93
C ALA A 196 -20.61 -19.11 8.41
N LYS A 197 -19.74 -19.98 7.91
CA LYS A 197 -20.09 -21.23 7.25
C LYS A 197 -20.03 -22.42 8.20
N THR A 198 -19.13 -22.37 9.18
CA THR A 198 -18.83 -23.50 10.07
C THR A 198 -19.29 -23.28 11.52
N ILE A 199 -19.70 -22.05 11.83
CA ILE A 199 -20.29 -21.69 13.14
C ILE A 199 -21.49 -20.77 12.94
N GLU A 200 -22.35 -20.67 13.94
CA GLU A 200 -23.39 -19.65 13.95
C GLU A 200 -22.76 -18.26 14.10
N GLY A 201 -22.99 -17.39 13.12
CA GLY A 201 -22.48 -16.02 13.14
C GLY A 201 -22.90 -15.25 11.89
N TYR A 202 -23.38 -14.03 12.12
CA TYR A 202 -23.67 -13.06 11.07
C TYR A 202 -23.01 -11.76 11.48
N TRP A 203 -21.94 -11.38 10.78
CA TRP A 203 -21.05 -10.32 11.21
C TRP A 203 -21.07 -9.12 10.27
N LYS A 204 -21.46 -7.97 10.82
CA LYS A 204 -21.27 -6.68 10.18
C LYS A 204 -19.86 -6.17 10.46
N ASN A 205 -19.18 -5.64 9.44
CA ASN A 205 -17.88 -4.99 9.60
C ASN A 205 -17.98 -3.75 10.49
N LYS A 206 -17.03 -3.58 11.40
CA LYS A 206 -16.95 -2.41 12.30
C LYS A 206 -16.41 -1.15 11.61
N ASN A 207 -15.79 -1.28 10.42
CA ASN A 207 -15.30 -0.15 9.65
C ASN A 207 -16.47 0.66 9.07
N LYS A 208 -16.72 1.83 9.66
CA LYS A 208 -17.83 2.70 9.25
C LYS A 208 -17.58 3.35 7.89
N LEU A 209 -16.33 3.60 7.49
CA LEU A 209 -16.01 4.11 6.14
C LEU A 209 -16.56 3.13 5.10
N LEU A 210 -16.22 1.85 5.25
CA LEU A 210 -16.66 0.79 4.34
C LEU A 210 -18.17 0.55 4.39
N THR A 211 -18.80 0.69 5.56
CA THR A 211 -20.22 0.33 5.74
C THR A 211 -21.19 1.48 5.57
N GLY A 212 -20.74 2.68 5.18
CA GLY A 212 -21.65 3.76 4.87
C GLY A 212 -21.13 5.19 4.88
N LEU A 213 -19.99 5.49 5.51
CA LEU A 213 -19.51 6.88 5.59
C LEU A 213 -18.75 7.34 4.33
N TYR A 214 -18.12 6.40 3.57
CA TYR A 214 -17.28 6.77 2.45
C TYR A 214 -17.40 5.79 1.28
N SER A 215 -17.99 6.24 0.19
CA SER A 215 -18.35 5.40 -0.96
C SER A 215 -17.14 4.80 -1.71
N TYR A 216 -15.96 5.41 -1.59
CA TYR A 216 -14.74 4.92 -2.22
C TYR A 216 -13.93 3.97 -1.33
N SER A 217 -14.37 3.71 -0.08
CA SER A 217 -13.65 2.81 0.83
C SER A 217 -13.69 1.37 0.31
N THR A 218 -12.52 0.73 0.26
CA THR A 218 -12.34 -0.65 -0.21
C THR A 218 -12.05 -1.63 0.92
N GLY A 219 -11.76 -1.16 2.15
CA GLY A 219 -11.50 -2.03 3.29
C GLY A 219 -10.77 -1.35 4.44
N GLY A 220 -10.17 -2.17 5.28
CA GLY A 220 -9.33 -1.73 6.38
C GLY A 220 -9.60 -2.41 7.72
N LYS A 221 -9.03 -1.84 8.80
CA LYS A 221 -9.14 -2.38 10.15
C LYS A 221 -9.20 -1.29 11.20
N THR A 222 -10.17 -1.35 12.09
CA THR A 222 -10.31 -0.48 13.26
C THR A 222 -9.58 -1.05 14.47
N GLY A 223 -9.07 -0.16 15.34
CA GLY A 223 -8.52 -0.53 16.63
C GLY A 223 -8.83 0.48 17.72
N TYR A 224 -8.90 0.00 18.96
CA TYR A 224 -9.01 0.81 20.15
C TYR A 224 -8.51 0.04 21.37
N THR A 225 -7.67 0.66 22.16
CA THR A 225 -7.36 0.27 23.54
C THR A 225 -7.27 1.53 24.40
N LYS A 226 -7.20 1.37 25.71
CA LYS A 226 -7.06 2.53 26.63
C LYS A 226 -5.77 3.29 26.40
N LEU A 227 -4.68 2.64 26.02
CA LEU A 227 -3.36 3.25 25.83
C LEU A 227 -3.16 3.71 24.36
N ALA A 228 -3.50 2.90 23.39
CA ALA A 228 -3.37 3.26 21.97
C ALA A 228 -4.36 4.36 21.54
N LYS A 229 -5.51 4.48 22.23
CA LYS A 229 -6.67 5.25 21.77
C LYS A 229 -7.21 4.70 20.44
N ARG A 230 -7.91 5.53 19.65
CA ARG A 230 -8.44 5.10 18.35
C ARG A 230 -7.31 4.96 17.34
N THR A 231 -7.29 3.84 16.62
CA THR A 231 -6.38 3.56 15.53
C THR A 231 -7.20 3.07 14.33
N LEU A 232 -6.82 3.47 13.14
CA LEU A 232 -7.52 3.07 11.94
C LEU A 232 -6.52 2.86 10.80
N VAL A 233 -6.72 1.78 10.06
CA VAL A 233 -6.18 1.58 8.72
C VAL A 233 -7.37 1.53 7.80
N SER A 234 -7.37 2.29 6.71
CA SER A 234 -8.36 2.15 5.66
C SER A 234 -7.76 2.28 4.28
N THR A 235 -8.44 1.69 3.31
CA THR A 235 -8.09 1.76 1.90
C THR A 235 -9.24 2.36 1.13
N ALA A 236 -8.93 3.08 0.05
CA ALA A 236 -9.91 3.68 -0.84
C ALA A 236 -9.42 3.63 -2.28
N ALA A 237 -10.36 3.46 -3.23
CA ALA A 237 -10.09 3.44 -4.65
C ALA A 237 -11.03 4.37 -5.42
N LYS A 238 -10.47 5.22 -6.31
CA LYS A 238 -11.23 6.14 -7.16
C LYS A 238 -10.47 6.40 -8.46
N ASN A 239 -11.14 6.21 -9.58
CA ASN A 239 -10.59 6.52 -10.93
C ASN A 239 -9.21 5.87 -11.20
N GLY A 240 -8.99 4.64 -10.74
CA GLY A 240 -7.72 3.91 -10.93
C GLY A 240 -6.60 4.31 -9.97
N THR A 241 -6.89 5.16 -8.99
CA THR A 241 -5.96 5.50 -7.90
C THR A 241 -6.36 4.74 -6.65
N ASP A 242 -5.44 3.97 -6.09
CA ASP A 242 -5.59 3.23 -4.83
C ASP A 242 -4.80 3.93 -3.72
N LEU A 243 -5.45 4.17 -2.58
CA LEU A 243 -4.86 4.89 -1.46
C LEU A 243 -4.95 4.07 -0.18
N ILE A 244 -3.95 4.22 0.67
CA ILE A 244 -3.91 3.63 2.01
C ILE A 244 -3.66 4.73 3.02
N ALA A 245 -4.53 4.83 4.02
CA ALA A 245 -4.40 5.76 5.13
C ALA A 245 -4.27 5.01 6.45
N VAL A 246 -3.40 5.49 7.33
CA VAL A 246 -3.25 5.00 8.70
C VAL A 246 -3.26 6.16 9.66
N THR A 247 -4.05 6.06 10.73
CA THR A 247 -4.02 6.99 11.87
C THR A 247 -3.84 6.23 13.18
N ILE A 248 -3.04 6.79 14.08
CA ILE A 248 -2.79 6.26 15.42
C ILE A 248 -3.05 7.38 16.44
N ASN A 249 -3.82 7.08 17.48
CA ASN A 249 -4.28 8.03 18.49
C ASN A 249 -5.01 9.23 17.83
N ALA A 250 -6.09 8.93 17.12
CA ALA A 250 -6.90 9.87 16.35
C ALA A 250 -8.31 9.96 16.93
N PRO A 251 -8.70 11.03 17.63
CA PRO A 251 -10.07 11.17 18.13
C PRO A 251 -11.11 11.19 17.02
N ASP A 252 -10.80 11.79 15.88
CA ASP A 252 -11.71 11.95 14.73
C ASP A 252 -11.26 11.12 13.52
N ASP A 253 -10.84 9.86 13.76
CA ASP A 253 -10.21 8.98 12.77
C ASP A 253 -10.99 8.83 11.44
N TRP A 254 -12.33 8.87 11.48
CA TRP A 254 -13.15 8.77 10.26
C TRP A 254 -12.96 10.00 9.37
N ASP A 255 -13.06 11.20 9.95
CA ASP A 255 -12.94 12.46 9.23
C ASP A 255 -11.49 12.71 8.78
N ASP A 256 -10.51 12.33 9.61
CA ASP A 256 -9.10 12.34 9.21
C ASP A 256 -8.86 11.53 7.93
N HIS A 257 -9.40 10.29 7.86
CA HIS A 257 -9.21 9.41 6.70
C HIS A 257 -9.93 9.95 5.46
N ILE A 258 -11.18 10.42 5.60
CA ILE A 258 -11.92 11.03 4.48
C ILE A 258 -11.15 12.23 3.94
N SER A 259 -10.67 13.11 4.84
CA SER A 259 -9.91 14.31 4.46
C SER A 259 -8.60 13.96 3.72
N MET A 260 -7.86 12.94 4.21
CA MET A 260 -6.66 12.46 3.54
C MET A 260 -6.96 11.91 2.14
N PHE A 261 -8.00 11.10 1.98
CA PHE A 261 -8.39 10.53 0.69
C PHE A 261 -8.85 11.60 -0.29
N GLU A 262 -9.75 12.51 0.12
CA GLU A 262 -10.22 13.59 -0.75
C GLU A 262 -9.09 14.56 -1.13
N TYR A 263 -8.15 14.83 -0.22
CA TYR A 263 -6.95 15.59 -0.54
C TYR A 263 -6.17 14.92 -1.67
N ALA A 264 -5.86 13.62 -1.55
CA ALA A 264 -5.10 12.94 -2.59
C ALA A 264 -5.86 12.84 -3.91
N PHE A 265 -7.13 12.44 -3.90
CA PHE A 265 -7.93 12.33 -5.12
C PHE A 265 -8.17 13.67 -5.83
N THR A 266 -8.04 14.80 -5.11
CA THR A 266 -8.17 16.14 -5.68
C THR A 266 -6.86 16.63 -6.28
N HIS A 267 -5.73 16.37 -5.60
CA HIS A 267 -4.44 16.99 -5.95
C HIS A 267 -3.53 16.09 -6.79
N TYR A 268 -3.76 14.77 -6.79
CA TYR A 268 -2.89 13.81 -7.48
C TYR A 268 -3.67 13.04 -8.54
N LYS A 269 -2.97 12.68 -9.62
CA LYS A 269 -3.47 11.83 -10.69
C LYS A 269 -2.39 10.84 -11.10
N THR A 270 -2.80 9.66 -11.55
CA THR A 270 -1.89 8.69 -12.14
C THR A 270 -1.54 9.12 -13.55
N TYR A 271 -0.25 9.33 -13.82
CA TYR A 271 0.28 9.65 -15.14
C TYR A 271 1.10 8.49 -15.69
N VAL A 272 0.86 8.13 -16.93
CA VAL A 272 1.73 7.22 -17.68
C VAL A 272 3.00 7.99 -18.06
N LEU A 273 4.12 7.62 -17.47
CA LEU A 273 5.44 8.22 -17.72
C LEU A 273 6.14 7.58 -18.90
N ALA A 274 5.90 6.29 -19.15
CA ALA A 274 6.33 5.58 -20.35
C ALA A 274 5.33 4.45 -20.67
N GLU A 275 4.97 4.33 -21.94
CA GLU A 275 4.09 3.28 -22.41
C GLU A 275 4.87 1.99 -22.70
N LYS A 276 4.26 0.84 -22.38
CA LYS A 276 4.74 -0.48 -22.78
C LYS A 276 4.97 -0.53 -24.28
N GLY A 277 6.12 -1.03 -24.70
CA GLY A 277 6.42 -1.17 -26.13
C GLY A 277 7.84 -0.77 -26.47
N ARG A 278 8.08 -0.57 -27.77
CA ARG A 278 9.40 -0.19 -28.31
C ARG A 278 9.76 1.24 -27.94
N LEU A 279 11.06 1.46 -27.70
CA LEU A 279 11.57 2.76 -27.30
C LEU A 279 12.05 3.58 -28.53
N ASP A 280 11.25 4.56 -28.92
CA ASP A 280 11.56 5.45 -30.04
C ASP A 280 12.74 6.39 -29.74
N SER A 281 13.03 6.64 -28.46
CA SER A 281 14.18 7.46 -28.01
C SER A 281 15.54 6.87 -28.40
N LEU A 282 15.60 5.59 -28.76
CA LEU A 282 16.84 4.88 -29.16
C LEU A 282 17.07 4.87 -30.68
N LYS A 283 16.36 5.73 -31.44
CA LYS A 283 16.51 5.87 -32.88
C LYS A 283 17.96 6.23 -33.25
N GLY A 284 18.49 5.57 -34.31
CA GLY A 284 19.86 5.76 -34.75
C GLY A 284 20.92 5.00 -33.95
N THR A 285 20.53 4.23 -32.92
CA THR A 285 21.42 3.41 -32.12
C THR A 285 21.38 1.93 -32.56
N PHE A 286 22.29 1.11 -31.99
CA PHE A 286 22.26 -0.35 -32.18
C PHE A 286 20.92 -0.99 -31.75
N TYR A 287 20.21 -0.35 -30.85
CA TYR A 287 18.98 -0.83 -30.20
C TYR A 287 17.70 -0.38 -30.92
N GLU A 288 17.82 0.42 -31.99
CA GLU A 288 16.68 0.93 -32.73
C GLU A 288 15.72 -0.18 -33.13
N LYS A 289 14.42 -0.01 -32.86
CA LYS A 289 13.31 -0.95 -33.14
C LYS A 289 13.40 -2.32 -32.46
N LYS A 290 14.39 -2.54 -31.57
CA LYS A 290 14.59 -3.81 -30.91
C LYS A 290 14.56 -3.73 -29.39
N ALA A 291 14.76 -2.55 -28.82
CA ALA A 291 14.65 -2.33 -27.39
C ALA A 291 13.23 -1.95 -27.00
N PHE A 292 12.72 -2.53 -25.89
CA PHE A 292 11.35 -2.32 -25.42
C PHE A 292 11.23 -2.48 -23.91
N ILE A 293 10.17 -1.91 -23.33
CA ILE A 293 9.75 -2.17 -21.97
C ILE A 293 8.48 -3.04 -21.95
N LYS A 294 8.34 -3.90 -20.92
CA LYS A 294 7.29 -4.93 -20.85
C LYS A 294 6.00 -4.44 -20.20
N ARG A 295 6.01 -3.30 -19.51
CA ARG A 295 4.84 -2.73 -18.85
C ARG A 295 4.81 -1.20 -19.02
N ASP A 296 3.64 -0.64 -18.88
CA ASP A 296 3.50 0.79 -18.68
C ASP A 296 4.18 1.19 -17.36
N VAL A 297 4.68 2.41 -17.31
CA VAL A 297 5.26 3.02 -16.11
C VAL A 297 4.37 4.16 -15.70
N ASP A 298 3.52 3.90 -14.73
CA ASP A 298 2.58 4.87 -14.17
C ASP A 298 3.03 5.31 -12.79
N TYR A 299 2.80 6.57 -12.50
CA TYR A 299 3.13 7.13 -11.20
C TYR A 299 2.12 8.19 -10.78
N LEU A 300 1.78 8.22 -9.49
CA LEU A 300 0.84 9.18 -8.93
C LEU A 300 1.57 10.51 -8.66
N LEU A 301 1.18 11.56 -9.35
CA LEU A 301 1.82 12.88 -9.31
C LEU A 301 0.78 14.00 -9.24
N ASN A 302 1.18 15.14 -8.68
CA ASN A 302 0.47 16.39 -8.91
C ASN A 302 0.96 17.07 -10.21
N GLU A 303 0.26 18.13 -10.65
CA GLU A 303 0.56 18.82 -11.91
C GLU A 303 1.95 19.49 -11.95
N GLU A 304 2.47 19.93 -10.82
CA GLU A 304 3.79 20.54 -10.73
C GLU A 304 4.90 19.47 -10.77
N GLU A 305 4.73 18.39 -10.04
CA GLU A 305 5.65 17.27 -10.02
C GLU A 305 5.78 16.61 -11.39
N LYS A 306 4.67 16.46 -12.11
CA LYS A 306 4.68 15.92 -13.47
C LYS A 306 5.66 16.65 -14.38
N LYS A 307 5.74 17.98 -14.26
CA LYS A 307 6.65 18.82 -15.07
C LYS A 307 8.13 18.63 -14.68
N GLN A 308 8.40 18.10 -13.48
CA GLN A 308 9.74 17.92 -12.93
C GLN A 308 10.30 16.52 -13.13
N VAL A 309 9.47 15.57 -13.59
CA VAL A 309 9.94 14.19 -13.85
C VAL A 309 11.02 14.20 -14.91
N LYS A 310 12.17 13.64 -14.60
CA LYS A 310 13.28 13.38 -15.54
C LYS A 310 13.33 11.88 -15.84
N ILE A 311 13.65 11.55 -17.09
CA ILE A 311 13.80 10.16 -17.54
C ILE A 311 15.22 9.98 -18.03
N GLU A 312 15.94 9.07 -17.42
CA GLU A 312 17.29 8.67 -17.79
C GLU A 312 17.26 7.26 -18.37
N THR A 313 18.03 7.05 -19.44
CA THR A 313 18.12 5.75 -20.11
C THR A 313 19.58 5.33 -20.20
N GLU A 314 19.93 4.25 -19.52
CA GLU A 314 21.27 3.65 -19.58
C GLU A 314 21.22 2.36 -20.38
N MET A 315 22.12 2.25 -21.34
CA MET A 315 22.20 1.10 -22.24
C MET A 315 23.58 0.42 -22.13
N LEU A 316 23.62 -0.90 -22.19
CA LEU A 316 24.87 -1.64 -22.30
C LEU A 316 25.61 -1.22 -23.59
N THR A 317 26.94 -1.15 -23.52
CA THR A 317 27.74 -0.90 -24.73
C THR A 317 27.72 -2.13 -25.64
N PRO A 318 27.28 -2.02 -26.92
CA PRO A 318 27.18 -3.16 -27.80
C PRO A 318 28.55 -3.79 -28.08
N GLU A 319 28.68 -5.06 -27.80
CA GLU A 319 29.91 -5.82 -28.09
C GLU A 319 30.00 -6.18 -29.59
N LYS A 320 31.25 -6.34 -30.10
CA LYS A 320 31.46 -6.73 -31.51
C LYS A 320 30.78 -8.05 -31.89
N LYS A 321 30.70 -9.00 -30.93
CA LYS A 321 30.02 -10.30 -31.14
C LYS A 321 28.53 -10.17 -31.35
N TRP A 322 27.86 -9.13 -30.77
CA TRP A 322 26.42 -8.91 -30.88
C TRP A 322 26.02 -8.52 -32.32
N LYS A 323 26.88 -7.80 -33.03
CA LYS A 323 26.64 -7.45 -34.45
C LYS A 323 26.72 -8.67 -35.37
N LYS A 324 27.40 -9.74 -34.95
CA LYS A 324 27.57 -10.96 -35.74
C LYS A 324 26.56 -12.05 -35.37
N ASN A 325 26.16 -12.13 -34.11
CA ASN A 325 25.20 -13.10 -33.60
C ASN A 325 24.27 -12.45 -32.58
N ALA A 326 23.00 -12.30 -32.92
CA ALA A 326 21.99 -11.72 -32.03
C ALA A 326 21.63 -12.64 -30.84
N GLU A 327 21.92 -13.95 -30.93
CA GLU A 327 21.61 -14.89 -29.86
C GLU A 327 22.46 -14.71 -28.60
N VAL A 328 23.61 -14.05 -28.70
CA VAL A 328 24.47 -13.77 -27.57
C VAL A 328 24.17 -12.44 -26.88
N ILE A 329 23.18 -11.70 -27.37
CA ILE A 329 22.73 -10.45 -26.74
C ILE A 329 21.93 -10.80 -25.50
N PRO A 330 22.20 -10.19 -24.32
CA PRO A 330 21.40 -10.38 -23.11
C PRO A 330 19.95 -9.98 -23.33
N ASP A 331 19.02 -10.63 -22.63
CA ASP A 331 17.61 -10.26 -22.66
C ASP A 331 17.38 -8.85 -22.10
N VAL A 332 18.11 -8.45 -21.06
CA VAL A 332 18.12 -7.09 -20.51
C VAL A 332 19.35 -6.37 -21.04
N VAL A 333 19.13 -5.28 -21.75
CA VAL A 333 20.18 -4.50 -22.42
C VAL A 333 20.33 -3.09 -21.90
N GLY A 334 19.53 -2.71 -20.92
CA GLY A 334 19.57 -1.39 -20.30
C GLY A 334 18.55 -1.22 -19.22
N GLN A 335 18.48 -0.01 -18.70
CA GLN A 335 17.57 0.39 -17.65
C GLN A 335 17.04 1.79 -17.96
N MET A 336 15.77 2.02 -17.68
CA MET A 336 15.16 3.33 -17.69
C MET A 336 14.85 3.73 -16.24
N THR A 337 15.36 4.87 -15.82
CA THR A 337 15.21 5.43 -14.46
C THR A 337 14.38 6.70 -14.53
N PHE A 338 13.37 6.77 -13.69
CA PHE A 338 12.50 7.93 -13.54
C PHE A 338 12.86 8.65 -12.26
N LEU A 339 13.11 9.96 -12.34
CA LEU A 339 13.51 10.78 -11.20
C LEU A 339 12.51 11.91 -10.99
N LEU A 340 12.21 12.18 -9.72
CA LEU A 340 11.49 13.36 -9.27
C LEU A 340 12.34 14.07 -8.22
N GLU A 341 12.68 15.35 -8.43
CA GLU A 341 13.58 16.09 -7.53
C GLU A 341 14.90 15.35 -7.24
N ASP A 342 15.50 14.75 -8.29
CA ASP A 342 16.73 13.93 -8.25
C ASP A 342 16.64 12.66 -7.39
N ARG A 343 15.43 12.28 -6.96
CA ARG A 343 15.17 10.97 -6.30
C ARG A 343 14.59 9.99 -7.30
N VAL A 344 15.11 8.78 -7.29
CA VAL A 344 14.56 7.69 -8.11
C VAL A 344 13.17 7.33 -7.59
N ILE A 345 12.17 7.47 -8.48
CA ILE A 345 10.78 7.12 -8.19
C ILE A 345 10.37 5.79 -8.82
N GLU A 346 11.01 5.39 -9.94
CA GLU A 346 10.75 4.11 -10.59
C GLU A 346 11.94 3.72 -11.45
N GLN A 347 12.16 2.41 -11.61
CA GLN A 347 13.16 1.85 -12.51
C GLN A 347 12.59 0.64 -13.25
N VAL A 348 12.82 0.58 -14.55
CA VAL A 348 12.38 -0.54 -15.37
C VAL A 348 13.48 -1.05 -16.27
N PRO A 349 13.63 -2.37 -16.41
CA PRO A 349 14.61 -2.97 -17.32
C PRO A 349 14.16 -2.75 -18.77
N ILE A 350 15.14 -2.50 -19.64
CA ILE A 350 14.98 -2.44 -21.09
C ILE A 350 15.37 -3.78 -21.66
N PHE A 351 14.48 -4.40 -22.39
CA PHE A 351 14.65 -5.70 -23.02
C PHE A 351 15.05 -5.57 -24.48
N TYR A 352 15.78 -6.57 -25.00
CA TYR A 352 16.11 -6.72 -26.40
C TYR A 352 15.24 -7.78 -27.05
N GLU A 353 14.63 -7.46 -28.21
CA GLU A 353 13.80 -8.39 -28.96
C GLU A 353 14.68 -9.42 -29.68
N ASN A 354 14.94 -10.54 -29.01
CA ASN A 354 15.59 -11.71 -29.59
C ASN A 354 14.55 -12.62 -30.23
N GLN A 355 14.87 -13.22 -31.39
CA GLN A 355 13.99 -14.19 -32.07
C GLN A 355 13.83 -15.52 -31.31
N ARG A 356 14.32 -15.64 -30.07
CA ARG A 356 14.16 -16.83 -29.24
C ARG A 356 12.72 -16.93 -28.74
N GLN A 357 11.92 -17.73 -29.45
CA GLN A 357 10.65 -18.23 -28.92
C GLN A 357 10.92 -19.27 -27.81
N SER A 358 10.23 -19.08 -26.66
CA SER A 358 9.94 -20.08 -25.62
C SER A 358 11.10 -20.82 -24.94
N MET A 359 11.63 -20.21 -23.88
CA MET A 359 12.13 -20.94 -22.71
C MET A 359 11.45 -20.42 -21.43
N PRO A 360 11.28 -21.23 -20.37
CA PRO A 360 10.55 -20.85 -19.17
C PRO A 360 11.15 -19.59 -18.53
N GLN A 361 10.27 -18.67 -18.18
CA GLN A 361 10.63 -17.36 -17.63
C GLN A 361 11.38 -17.56 -16.30
N LYS A 362 12.69 -17.22 -16.28
CA LYS A 362 13.37 -16.98 -15.01
C LYS A 362 12.71 -15.79 -14.31
N THR A 363 12.57 -15.88 -13.00
CA THR A 363 12.05 -14.77 -12.20
C THR A 363 12.98 -13.55 -12.31
N PHE A 364 12.42 -12.34 -12.11
CA PHE A 364 13.18 -11.08 -12.13
C PHE A 364 14.42 -11.14 -11.21
N ARG A 365 14.33 -11.81 -10.07
CA ARG A 365 15.43 -12.02 -9.12
C ARG A 365 16.56 -12.85 -9.71
N GLU A 366 16.24 -13.90 -10.45
CA GLU A 366 17.26 -14.76 -11.10
C GLU A 366 17.95 -14.07 -12.28
N MET A 367 17.21 -13.20 -13.00
CA MET A 367 17.79 -12.37 -14.06
C MET A 367 18.70 -11.28 -13.50
N PHE A 368 18.31 -10.63 -12.43
CA PHE A 368 19.10 -9.58 -11.77
C PHE A 368 20.41 -10.18 -11.18
N GLN A 369 20.34 -11.32 -10.53
CA GLN A 369 21.53 -12.03 -10.03
C GLN A 369 22.50 -12.43 -11.15
N SER A 370 21.99 -12.86 -12.32
CA SER A 370 22.85 -13.23 -13.44
C SER A 370 23.59 -12.03 -14.06
N VAL A 371 22.96 -10.86 -14.10
CA VAL A 371 23.57 -9.61 -14.60
C VAL A 371 24.61 -9.08 -13.58
N PHE A 372 24.31 -9.16 -12.29
CA PHE A 372 25.21 -8.70 -11.23
C PHE A 372 26.46 -9.59 -11.11
N GLN A 373 26.32 -10.92 -11.26
CA GLN A 373 27.47 -11.86 -11.26
C GLN A 373 28.38 -11.69 -12.48
N THR A 374 27.85 -11.22 -13.61
CA THR A 374 28.65 -10.96 -14.81
C THR A 374 29.42 -9.63 -14.74
N SER A 375 28.94 -8.68 -13.95
CA SER A 375 29.56 -7.34 -13.79
C SER A 375 30.61 -7.26 -12.68
N ILE A 376 30.58 -8.20 -11.72
CA ILE A 376 31.56 -8.29 -10.64
C ILE A 376 32.34 -9.59 -10.89
N GLY A 377 33.46 -9.48 -11.59
CA GLY A 377 34.34 -10.61 -11.97
C GLY A 377 34.54 -11.64 -10.85
N GLY A 378 34.36 -12.90 -11.21
CA GLY A 378 34.28 -14.08 -10.36
C GLY A 378 35.16 -14.11 -9.13
N SER A 379 34.56 -14.30 -7.98
CA SER A 379 35.15 -15.00 -6.85
C SER A 379 34.08 -15.90 -6.24
N SER A 380 34.31 -17.18 -6.35
CA SER A 380 33.57 -18.26 -5.72
C SER A 380 33.56 -18.08 -4.20
N TRP A 381 32.39 -17.99 -3.60
CA TRP A 381 32.18 -18.33 -2.20
C TRP A 381 31.26 -19.54 -2.17
N SER A 382 31.88 -20.72 -1.90
CA SER A 382 31.20 -21.90 -1.40
C SER A 382 31.04 -21.73 0.11
N ILE A 383 29.81 -21.71 0.60
CA ILE A 383 29.31 -22.45 1.78
C ILE A 383 27.79 -22.51 1.65
#